data_3ea6ca0ff0ca9babab8fcbce72ecace9
#
_entry.id   3ea6ca0ff0ca9babab8fcbce72ecace9
#
_cell.length_a   1.000
_cell.length_b   1.000
_cell.length_c   1.000
_cell.angle_alpha   90.00
_cell.angle_beta   90.00
_cell.angle_gamma   90.00
#
_symmetry.space_group_name_H-M   'P 1'
#
loop_
_entity.id
_entity.type
_entity.pdbx_description
1 polymer ?
#
loop_
_entity_poly.entity_id
_entity_poly.type
_entity_poly.pdbx_seq_one_letter_code
_entity_poly.pdbx_strand_id
1 'polypeptide(L)'
;QSSLIFNAAPAAAYYVRLWHRNHLSIRTAKPINLGVDATFVDFSNSSTPTYGTHAAYVEGTLQALWAGDVNQDAALIAEGNNSDRTSILALLLMDANNESASSNFQIQRYDAADLNLDGIVLYAGPNNDTNVLFGNILLHPANVYANSNFIVREAALQ
;
A
#
# COMPACT_ATOMS: atom_id res chain seq x y z
N GLN A 1 -5.61 22.21 -3.73
CA GLN A 1 -6.10 21.00 -4.44
C GLN A 1 -6.01 21.26 -5.94
N SER A 2 -5.41 20.36 -6.68
CA SER A 2 -5.41 20.37 -8.14
C SER A 2 -6.38 19.31 -8.66
N SER A 3 -7.20 19.67 -9.66
CA SER A 3 -8.11 18.73 -10.30
C SER A 3 -7.36 17.84 -11.28
N LEU A 4 -7.66 16.55 -11.29
CA LEU A 4 -7.22 15.64 -12.35
C LEU A 4 -8.17 15.81 -13.54
N ILE A 5 -7.62 15.99 -14.74
CA ILE A 5 -8.39 16.17 -15.96
C ILE A 5 -8.09 15.02 -16.93
N PHE A 6 -9.14 14.33 -17.35
CA PHE A 6 -9.08 13.21 -18.28
C PHE A 6 -9.67 13.63 -19.64
N ASN A 7 -8.89 14.30 -20.47
CA ASN A 7 -9.36 14.90 -21.74
C ASN A 7 -9.92 13.90 -22.76
N ALA A 8 -9.54 12.63 -22.67
CA ALA A 8 -9.96 11.59 -23.61
C ALA A 8 -11.06 10.69 -23.07
N ALA A 9 -11.47 10.85 -21.82
CA ALA A 9 -12.52 10.04 -21.24
C ALA A 9 -13.91 10.66 -21.55
N PRO A 10 -14.85 9.93 -22.17
CA PRO A 10 -16.21 10.41 -22.37
C PRO A 10 -16.92 10.58 -21.03
N ALA A 11 -17.94 11.45 -20.98
CA ALA A 11 -18.80 11.57 -19.82
C ALA A 11 -19.55 10.25 -19.62
N ALA A 12 -19.27 9.55 -18.53
CA ALA A 12 -19.84 8.23 -18.21
C ALA A 12 -19.63 7.88 -16.72
N ALA A 13 -20.16 6.72 -16.33
CA ALA A 13 -19.94 6.15 -15.00
C ALA A 13 -18.66 5.32 -14.97
N TYR A 14 -17.76 5.65 -14.07
CA TYR A 14 -16.45 5.00 -13.92
C TYR A 14 -16.21 4.53 -12.49
N TYR A 15 -15.50 3.42 -12.35
CA TYR A 15 -14.86 3.08 -11.09
C TYR A 15 -13.57 3.89 -10.97
N VAL A 16 -13.41 4.58 -9.85
CA VAL A 16 -12.17 5.31 -9.56
C VAL A 16 -11.30 4.42 -8.67
N ARG A 17 -10.06 4.15 -9.12
CA ARG A 17 -9.08 3.38 -8.37
C ARG A 17 -7.96 4.30 -7.92
N LEU A 18 -7.60 4.22 -6.64
CA LEU A 18 -6.43 4.86 -6.07
C LEU A 18 -5.35 3.79 -5.85
N TRP A 19 -4.17 4.02 -6.41
CA TRP A 19 -3.01 3.17 -6.25
C TRP A 19 -1.80 4.00 -5.85
N HIS A 20 -1.06 3.52 -4.88
CA HIS A 20 0.21 4.10 -4.44
C HIS A 20 1.30 3.02 -4.47
N ARG A 21 2.50 3.37 -4.84
CA ARG A 21 3.64 2.51 -5.21
C ARG A 21 3.85 1.24 -4.37
N ASN A 22 3.60 1.29 -3.08
CA ASN A 22 3.87 0.21 -2.11
C ASN A 22 2.68 -0.09 -1.20
N HIS A 23 1.49 0.27 -1.66
CA HIS A 23 0.24 0.03 -0.95
C HIS A 23 -0.69 -0.81 -1.81
N LEU A 24 -1.52 -1.63 -1.18
CA LEU A 24 -2.65 -2.23 -1.87
C LEU A 24 -3.58 -1.14 -2.35
N SER A 25 -4.05 -1.26 -3.58
CA SER A 25 -4.96 -0.28 -4.15
C SER A 25 -6.38 -0.45 -3.62
N ILE A 26 -7.13 0.65 -3.65
CA ILE A 26 -8.57 0.65 -3.40
C ILE A 26 -9.31 1.22 -4.59
N ARG A 27 -10.56 0.83 -4.76
CA ARG A 27 -11.46 1.44 -5.74
C ARG A 27 -12.82 1.73 -5.13
N THR A 28 -13.57 2.63 -5.74
CA THR A 28 -14.95 2.91 -5.33
C THR A 28 -15.81 1.66 -5.43
N ALA A 29 -16.69 1.44 -4.44
CA ALA A 29 -17.60 0.30 -4.42
C ALA A 29 -18.62 0.34 -5.57
N LYS A 30 -18.98 1.57 -6.00
CA LYS A 30 -19.91 1.83 -7.10
C LYS A 30 -19.27 2.75 -8.12
N PRO A 31 -19.70 2.68 -9.39
CA PRO A 31 -19.23 3.64 -10.39
C PRO A 31 -19.71 5.05 -10.04
N ILE A 32 -18.88 6.02 -10.37
CA ILE A 32 -19.10 7.45 -10.18
C ILE A 32 -19.28 8.11 -11.53
N ASN A 33 -20.29 8.94 -11.68
CA ASN A 33 -20.51 9.70 -12.90
C ASN A 33 -19.45 10.81 -13.01
N LEU A 34 -18.64 10.72 -14.04
CA LEU A 34 -17.68 11.76 -14.40
C LEU A 34 -18.21 12.50 -15.65
N GLY A 35 -18.15 13.82 -15.62
CA GLY A 35 -18.64 14.70 -16.67
C GLY A 35 -17.80 15.95 -16.82
N VAL A 36 -18.39 17.02 -17.31
CA VAL A 36 -17.73 18.31 -17.46
C VAL A 36 -17.52 19.02 -16.12
N ASP A 37 -18.36 18.73 -15.13
CA ASP A 37 -18.25 19.28 -13.80
C ASP A 37 -17.30 18.45 -12.94
N ALA A 38 -16.58 19.12 -12.04
CA ALA A 38 -15.65 18.46 -11.13
C ALA A 38 -16.40 17.54 -10.15
N THR A 39 -15.97 16.29 -10.07
CA THR A 39 -16.47 15.30 -9.11
C THR A 39 -15.42 15.09 -8.03
N PHE A 40 -15.81 15.18 -6.77
CA PHE A 40 -14.94 14.97 -5.63
C PHE A 40 -15.06 13.51 -5.12
N VAL A 41 -13.92 12.83 -4.97
CA VAL A 41 -13.83 11.49 -4.39
C VAL A 41 -12.76 11.54 -3.29
N ASP A 42 -13.18 11.33 -2.05
CA ASP A 42 -12.30 11.37 -0.88
C ASP A 42 -12.06 9.97 -0.33
N PHE A 43 -10.94 9.36 -0.70
CA PHE A 43 -10.52 8.06 -0.17
C PHE A 43 -9.87 8.14 1.21
N SER A 44 -9.69 9.31 1.80
CA SER A 44 -9.20 9.44 3.17
C SER A 44 -10.31 9.35 4.22
N ASN A 45 -11.57 9.32 3.77
CA ASN A 45 -12.74 9.29 4.63
C ASN A 45 -13.54 7.99 4.45
N SER A 46 -13.85 7.31 5.55
CA SER A 46 -14.59 6.04 5.56
C SER A 46 -16.05 6.17 5.06
N SER A 47 -16.57 7.39 4.87
CA SER A 47 -17.86 7.63 4.20
C SER A 47 -17.80 7.36 2.70
N THR A 48 -16.61 7.27 2.08
CA THR A 48 -16.44 6.84 0.69
C THR A 48 -16.36 5.31 0.63
N PRO A 49 -17.42 4.58 0.23
CA PRO A 49 -17.40 3.14 0.23
C PRO A 49 -16.38 2.58 -0.79
N THR A 50 -15.52 1.69 -0.33
CA THR A 50 -14.55 0.96 -1.17
C THR A 50 -15.05 -0.44 -1.50
N TYR A 51 -14.61 -0.97 -2.64
CA TYR A 51 -14.93 -2.33 -3.06
C TYR A 51 -14.10 -3.35 -2.27
N GLY A 52 -14.78 -4.39 -1.79
CA GLY A 52 -14.18 -5.48 -1.04
C GLY A 52 -14.18 -5.26 0.46
N THR A 53 -14.17 -6.38 1.20
CA THR A 53 -14.15 -6.36 2.66
C THR A 53 -12.74 -6.06 3.14
N HIS A 54 -12.60 -5.08 4.04
CA HIS A 54 -11.31 -4.64 4.60
C HIS A 54 -10.30 -4.17 3.56
N ALA A 55 -10.78 -3.65 2.41
CA ALA A 55 -9.93 -3.14 1.35
C ALA A 55 -9.03 -1.97 1.80
N ALA A 56 -9.45 -1.22 2.80
CA ALA A 56 -8.70 -0.15 3.43
C ALA A 56 -8.63 -0.33 4.95
N TYR A 57 -7.61 0.23 5.56
CA TYR A 57 -7.57 0.46 7.01
C TYR A 57 -8.57 1.55 7.37
N VAL A 58 -9.38 1.31 8.40
CA VAL A 58 -10.39 2.27 8.88
C VAL A 58 -10.27 2.44 10.38
N GLU A 59 -10.14 3.70 10.80
CA GLU A 59 -10.15 4.11 12.21
C GLU A 59 -11.08 5.31 12.39
N GLY A 60 -12.24 5.07 12.97
CA GLY A 60 -13.29 6.10 13.06
C GLY A 60 -13.74 6.56 11.68
N THR A 61 -13.53 7.84 11.37
CA THR A 61 -13.83 8.42 10.06
C THR A 61 -12.65 8.42 9.10
N LEU A 62 -11.46 8.06 9.58
CA LEU A 62 -10.25 8.01 8.75
C LEU A 62 -10.18 6.70 7.97
N GLN A 63 -9.71 6.80 6.74
CA GLN A 63 -9.44 5.67 5.87
C GLN A 63 -8.05 5.81 5.25
N ALA A 64 -7.28 4.72 5.22
CA ALA A 64 -5.93 4.67 4.66
C ALA A 64 -5.71 3.39 3.86
N LEU A 65 -4.72 3.44 2.96
CA LEU A 65 -4.27 2.26 2.22
C LEU A 65 -3.43 1.34 3.11
N TRP A 66 -3.49 0.03 2.86
CA TRP A 66 -2.59 -0.94 3.46
C TRP A 66 -1.21 -0.87 2.81
N ALA A 67 -0.20 -0.40 3.54
CA ALA A 67 1.19 -0.35 3.09
C ALA A 67 1.86 -1.72 3.25
N GLY A 68 2.79 -2.07 2.33
CA GLY A 68 3.58 -3.29 2.45
C GLY A 68 3.82 -4.05 1.16
N ASP A 69 3.15 -3.73 0.06
CA ASP A 69 3.32 -4.36 -1.25
C ASP A 69 4.57 -3.80 -1.95
N VAL A 70 5.75 -4.26 -1.51
CA VAL A 70 7.06 -3.78 -2.00
C VAL A 70 7.35 -4.29 -3.39
N ASN A 71 6.98 -5.53 -3.68
CA ASN A 71 7.22 -6.21 -4.95
C ASN A 71 6.11 -5.99 -5.98
N GLN A 72 5.02 -5.30 -5.59
CA GLN A 72 3.88 -4.93 -6.44
C GLN A 72 3.11 -6.14 -7.01
N ASP A 73 3.00 -7.22 -6.21
CA ASP A 73 2.26 -8.42 -6.58
C ASP A 73 0.79 -8.42 -6.08
N ALA A 74 0.33 -7.27 -5.57
CA ALA A 74 -1.01 -7.05 -5.04
C ALA A 74 -1.31 -7.87 -3.77
N ALA A 75 -0.29 -8.17 -2.98
CA ALA A 75 -0.41 -8.82 -1.69
C ALA A 75 0.59 -8.25 -0.67
N LEU A 76 0.27 -8.36 0.62
CA LEU A 76 1.21 -8.15 1.71
C LEU A 76 1.62 -9.51 2.24
N ILE A 77 2.89 -9.85 2.11
CA ILE A 77 3.45 -11.14 2.50
C ILE A 77 4.71 -10.92 3.35
N ALA A 78 4.65 -11.23 4.65
CA ALA A 78 5.83 -11.10 5.51
C ALA A 78 6.78 -12.30 5.38
N GLU A 79 6.24 -13.51 5.21
CA GLU A 79 7.00 -14.76 5.25
C GLU A 79 6.66 -15.68 4.06
N GLY A 80 7.64 -16.39 3.54
CA GLY A 80 7.47 -17.38 2.47
C GLY A 80 7.79 -16.83 1.08
N ASN A 81 7.22 -17.46 0.06
CA ASN A 81 7.44 -17.07 -1.34
C ASN A 81 6.84 -15.69 -1.63
N ASN A 82 7.53 -14.89 -2.45
CA ASN A 82 7.16 -13.53 -2.80
C ASN A 82 7.05 -12.58 -1.58
N SER A 83 7.79 -12.88 -0.50
CA SER A 83 7.77 -12.06 0.71
C SER A 83 8.29 -10.65 0.43
N ASP A 84 7.48 -9.64 0.78
CA ASP A 84 7.85 -8.23 0.72
C ASP A 84 9.02 -7.92 1.66
N ARG A 85 9.04 -8.56 2.83
CA ARG A 85 10.17 -8.47 3.76
C ARG A 85 11.48 -8.91 3.11
N THR A 86 11.45 -10.01 2.35
CA THR A 86 12.63 -10.49 1.61
C THR A 86 13.01 -9.50 0.51
N SER A 87 12.05 -8.85 -0.12
CA SER A 87 12.29 -7.81 -1.14
C SER A 87 12.99 -6.59 -0.54
N ILE A 88 12.59 -6.14 0.67
CA ILE A 88 13.31 -5.08 1.40
C ILE A 88 14.75 -5.50 1.68
N LEU A 89 14.96 -6.70 2.23
CA LEU A 89 16.30 -7.20 2.55
C LEU A 89 17.19 -7.32 1.30
N ALA A 90 16.65 -7.88 0.23
CA ALA A 90 17.38 -8.04 -1.04
C ALA A 90 17.84 -6.68 -1.59
N LEU A 91 16.97 -5.67 -1.53
CA LEU A 91 17.29 -4.31 -1.96
C LEU A 91 18.50 -3.75 -1.20
N LEU A 92 18.53 -3.91 0.14
CA LEU A 92 19.65 -3.43 0.96
C LEU A 92 20.94 -4.19 0.67
N LEU A 93 20.88 -5.51 0.56
CA LEU A 93 22.05 -6.36 0.34
C LEU A 93 22.66 -6.18 -1.06
N MET A 94 21.85 -5.77 -2.04
CA MET A 94 22.27 -5.52 -3.43
C MET A 94 22.69 -4.08 -3.69
N ASP A 95 22.55 -3.16 -2.73
CA ASP A 95 22.96 -1.77 -2.91
C ASP A 95 24.49 -1.69 -3.04
N ALA A 96 24.97 -0.99 -4.07
CA ALA A 96 26.40 -0.89 -4.38
C ALA A 96 27.23 -0.25 -3.27
N ASN A 97 26.62 0.55 -2.39
CA ASN A 97 27.28 1.17 -1.26
C ASN A 97 27.29 0.29 -0.01
N ASN A 98 26.57 -0.83 -0.02
CA ASN A 98 26.55 -1.81 1.07
C ASN A 98 27.62 -2.89 0.86
N GLU A 99 28.88 -2.49 0.81
CA GLU A 99 30.02 -3.39 0.54
C GLU A 99 30.14 -4.56 1.53
N SER A 100 29.64 -4.37 2.76
CA SER A 100 29.68 -5.40 3.81
C SER A 100 28.46 -6.32 3.81
N ALA A 101 27.51 -6.14 2.88
CA ALA A 101 26.24 -6.83 2.84
C ALA A 101 25.49 -6.80 4.20
N SER A 102 25.51 -5.65 4.85
CA SER A 102 24.85 -5.46 6.15
C SER A 102 23.34 -5.36 6.00
N SER A 103 22.59 -6.15 6.77
CA SER A 103 21.12 -6.03 6.86
C SER A 103 20.65 -4.76 7.59
N ASN A 104 21.57 -4.06 8.28
CA ASN A 104 21.28 -2.78 8.95
C ASN A 104 21.74 -1.57 8.12
N PHE A 105 22.09 -1.79 6.85
CA PHE A 105 22.40 -0.71 5.92
C PHE A 105 21.16 0.16 5.71
N GLN A 106 21.37 1.46 5.52
CA GLN A 106 20.29 2.42 5.27
C GLN A 106 20.40 2.97 3.86
N ILE A 107 19.30 2.94 3.12
CA ILE A 107 19.21 3.57 1.81
C ILE A 107 18.36 4.82 1.93
N GLN A 108 18.92 5.98 1.62
CA GLN A 108 18.22 7.27 1.62
C GLN A 108 17.75 7.61 0.22
N ARG A 109 16.54 7.24 -0.13
CA ARG A 109 15.92 7.58 -1.40
C ARG A 109 14.41 7.30 -1.38
N TYR A 110 13.70 7.89 -2.35
CA TYR A 110 12.32 7.53 -2.62
C TYR A 110 12.26 6.14 -3.26
N ASP A 111 11.75 5.15 -2.53
CA ASP A 111 11.73 3.75 -2.93
C ASP A 111 10.40 3.05 -2.55
N ALA A 112 10.05 1.96 -3.24
CA ALA A 112 8.90 1.14 -2.88
C ALA A 112 9.08 0.43 -1.53
N ALA A 113 10.32 0.23 -1.09
CA ALA A 113 10.64 -0.39 0.19
C ALA A 113 10.57 0.58 1.39
N ASP A 114 10.44 1.90 1.15
CA ASP A 114 10.17 2.91 2.19
C ASP A 114 8.67 2.89 2.51
N LEU A 115 8.29 2.06 3.47
CA LEU A 115 6.87 1.81 3.82
C LEU A 115 6.32 2.84 4.79
N ASN A 116 7.17 3.41 5.65
CA ASN A 116 6.78 4.44 6.62
C ASN A 116 6.83 5.86 6.02
N LEU A 117 7.35 5.99 4.79
CA LEU A 117 7.45 7.23 4.01
C LEU A 117 8.36 8.29 4.66
N ASP A 118 9.38 7.88 5.41
CA ASP A 118 10.34 8.78 6.05
C ASP A 118 11.56 9.10 5.16
N GLY A 119 11.65 8.51 3.97
CA GLY A 119 12.72 8.69 3.00
C GLY A 119 13.93 7.78 3.24
N ILE A 120 13.84 6.83 4.18
CA ILE A 120 14.90 5.90 4.52
C ILE A 120 14.38 4.47 4.41
N VAL A 121 15.01 3.64 3.60
CA VAL A 121 14.73 2.19 3.62
C VAL A 121 15.59 1.54 4.68
N LEU A 122 14.95 0.87 5.65
CA LEU A 122 15.61 0.18 6.75
C LEU A 122 14.92 -1.16 7.03
N TYR A 123 15.70 -2.26 7.02
CA TYR A 123 15.17 -3.60 7.29
C TYR A 123 14.96 -3.89 8.78
N ALA A 124 15.86 -3.44 9.64
CA ALA A 124 15.84 -3.70 11.08
C ALA A 124 16.35 -2.49 11.87
N GLY A 125 15.84 -2.33 13.09
CA GLY A 125 16.17 -1.20 13.96
C GLY A 125 14.95 -0.32 14.25
N PRO A 126 15.12 0.81 14.94
CA PRO A 126 14.03 1.77 15.18
C PRO A 126 13.50 2.33 13.86
N ASN A 127 12.19 2.49 13.73
CA ASN A 127 11.49 3.03 12.55
C ASN A 127 11.74 2.24 11.25
N ASN A 128 12.01 0.94 11.34
CA ASN A 128 12.22 0.13 10.13
C ASN A 128 10.92 -0.16 9.38
N ASP A 129 11.04 -0.35 8.07
CA ASP A 129 9.92 -0.59 7.16
C ASP A 129 9.27 -1.96 7.36
N THR A 130 10.05 -2.96 7.76
CA THR A 130 9.53 -4.29 8.06
C THR A 130 8.47 -4.27 9.16
N ASN A 131 8.58 -3.37 10.13
CA ASN A 131 7.58 -3.22 11.20
C ASN A 131 6.25 -2.69 10.67
N VAL A 132 6.26 -1.84 9.64
CA VAL A 132 5.03 -1.38 8.97
C VAL A 132 4.33 -2.55 8.28
N LEU A 133 5.08 -3.36 7.53
CA LEU A 133 4.54 -4.56 6.88
C LEU A 133 3.92 -5.52 7.91
N PHE A 134 4.66 -5.88 8.96
CA PHE A 134 4.15 -6.76 10.01
C PHE A 134 2.95 -6.16 10.75
N GLY A 135 3.00 -4.87 11.09
CA GLY A 135 1.91 -4.17 11.74
C GLY A 135 0.62 -4.27 10.93
N ASN A 136 0.69 -4.00 9.62
CA ASN A 136 -0.45 -4.06 8.73
C ASN A 136 -1.01 -5.50 8.58
N ILE A 137 -0.15 -6.52 8.51
CA ILE A 137 -0.59 -7.92 8.45
C ILE A 137 -1.26 -8.35 9.77
N LEU A 138 -0.64 -8.03 10.91
CA LEU A 138 -1.14 -8.45 12.23
C LEU A 138 -2.43 -7.73 12.62
N LEU A 139 -2.58 -6.46 12.24
CA LEU A 139 -3.75 -5.63 12.53
C LEU A 139 -4.87 -5.77 11.50
N HIS A 140 -4.63 -6.50 10.38
CA HIS A 140 -5.65 -6.65 9.36
C HIS A 140 -6.89 -7.36 9.92
N PRO A 141 -8.11 -6.80 9.77
CA PRO A 141 -9.31 -7.33 10.44
C PRO A 141 -9.67 -8.77 10.09
N ALA A 142 -9.27 -9.27 8.90
CA ALA A 142 -9.46 -10.66 8.53
C ALA A 142 -8.42 -11.61 9.19
N ASN A 143 -7.35 -11.07 9.78
CA ASN A 143 -6.33 -11.84 10.50
C ASN A 143 -6.69 -11.98 11.99
N VAL A 144 -7.79 -12.64 12.29
CA VAL A 144 -8.35 -12.74 13.64
C VAL A 144 -7.44 -13.37 14.69
N TYR A 145 -6.41 -14.09 14.25
CA TYR A 145 -5.43 -14.76 15.14
C TYR A 145 -4.08 -14.04 15.20
N ALA A 146 -3.97 -12.84 14.60
CA ALA A 146 -2.71 -12.10 14.49
C ALA A 146 -1.54 -12.98 14.02
N ASN A 147 -1.75 -13.76 12.96
CA ASN A 147 -0.76 -14.66 12.40
C ASN A 147 0.17 -13.90 11.46
N SER A 148 1.48 -13.95 11.68
CA SER A 148 2.47 -13.29 10.82
C SER A 148 2.55 -13.87 9.40
N ASN A 149 2.08 -15.11 9.20
CA ASN A 149 1.99 -15.76 7.90
C ASN A 149 0.67 -15.47 7.16
N PHE A 150 -0.19 -14.62 7.72
CA PHE A 150 -1.43 -14.22 7.04
C PHE A 150 -1.09 -13.39 5.80
N ILE A 151 -1.75 -13.67 4.69
CA ILE A 151 -1.55 -12.94 3.43
C ILE A 151 -2.72 -11.99 3.25
N VAL A 152 -2.43 -10.69 3.21
CA VAL A 152 -3.42 -9.66 2.85
C VAL A 152 -3.40 -9.48 1.34
N ARG A 153 -4.54 -9.64 0.68
CA ARG A 153 -4.64 -9.49 -0.78
C ARG A 153 -5.45 -8.27 -1.16
N GLU A 154 -5.05 -7.66 -2.27
CA GLU A 154 -5.77 -6.53 -2.83
C GLU A 154 -7.20 -6.94 -3.23
N ALA A 155 -8.19 -6.25 -2.67
CA ALA A 155 -9.60 -6.51 -2.97
C ALA A 155 -10.03 -5.93 -4.32
N ALA A 156 -9.36 -4.91 -4.82
CA ALA A 156 -9.74 -4.22 -6.07
C ALA A 156 -9.54 -5.06 -7.34
N LEU A 157 -8.76 -6.15 -7.25
CA LEU A 157 -8.47 -7.08 -8.36
C LEU A 157 -9.34 -8.35 -8.34
N GLN A 158 -10.17 -8.54 -7.32
CA GLN A 158 -11.05 -9.71 -7.18
C GLN A 158 -12.40 -9.53 -7.89
#